data_99c95d7e940f737bf6d9b8060652f0b1
#
_entry.id   99c95d7e940f737bf6d9b8060652f0b1
#
_cell.length_a   1.000
_cell.length_b   1.000
_cell.length_c   1.000
_cell.angle_alpha   90.00
_cell.angle_beta   90.00
_cell.angle_gamma   90.00
#
_symmetry.space_group_name_H-M   'P 1'
#
loop_
_entity.id
_entity.type
_entity.pdbx_description
1 polymer ?
#
loop_
_entity_poly.entity_id
_entity_poly.type
_entity_poly.pdbx_seq_one_letter_code
_entity_poly.pdbx_strand_id
1 'polypeptide(L)'
;MIYPQRIEPQPEQESVWDYPRPPRNERSLKQIKIVFNEVIIAQSSNTYRVLETSHPPVYYIPPEDIKLEYLKPVASNKSFCEWKGIAAYYNLQVEDREVINAAWYYPQPTAEFTTIKDYVAFYP
;
A
#
# COMPACT_ATOMS: atom_id res chain seq x y z
N MET A 1 -8.32 3.37 -8.09
CA MET A 1 -8.10 4.27 -6.94
C MET A 1 -6.63 4.57 -6.70
N ILE A 2 -5.74 3.61 -6.90
CA ILE A 2 -4.30 3.83 -6.83
C ILE A 2 -3.81 4.24 -8.21
N TYR A 3 -3.11 5.37 -8.27
CA TYR A 3 -2.56 5.89 -9.51
C TYR A 3 -1.06 6.12 -9.35
N PRO A 4 -0.25 5.03 -9.31
CA PRO A 4 1.19 5.21 -9.37
C PRO A 4 1.54 5.88 -10.69
N GLN A 5 2.61 6.65 -10.69
CA GLN A 5 3.13 7.17 -11.95
C GLN A 5 3.38 6.00 -12.86
N ARG A 6 2.57 5.89 -13.89
CA ARG A 6 2.73 4.78 -14.79
C ARG A 6 3.97 4.98 -15.63
N ILE A 7 4.83 3.99 -15.58
CA ILE A 7 6.02 3.96 -16.40
C ILE A 7 5.75 2.99 -17.53
N GLU A 8 5.94 3.45 -18.77
CA GLU A 8 5.82 2.56 -19.91
C GLU A 8 6.82 1.42 -19.77
N PRO A 9 6.51 0.23 -20.33
CA PRO A 9 7.42 -0.88 -20.25
C PRO A 9 8.83 -0.48 -20.70
N GLN A 10 9.79 -0.76 -19.84
CA GLN A 10 11.19 -0.47 -20.09
C GLN A 10 11.92 -1.77 -20.37
N PRO A 11 13.06 -1.72 -21.08
CA PRO A 11 13.84 -2.95 -21.28
C PRO A 11 14.23 -3.62 -19.98
N GLU A 12 14.41 -2.82 -18.93
CA GLU A 12 14.78 -3.30 -17.60
C GLU A 12 13.58 -3.56 -16.69
N GLN A 13 12.37 -3.62 -17.24
CA GLN A 13 11.17 -3.89 -16.45
C GLN A 13 11.23 -5.30 -15.86
N GLU A 14 10.96 -5.38 -14.56
CA GLU A 14 11.00 -6.64 -13.84
C GLU A 14 9.80 -7.53 -14.19
N SER A 15 10.04 -8.84 -14.24
CA SER A 15 8.96 -9.82 -14.30
C SER A 15 8.50 -10.12 -12.88
N VAL A 16 7.17 -10.16 -12.66
CA VAL A 16 6.62 -10.51 -11.35
C VAL A 16 6.97 -11.94 -10.94
N TRP A 17 7.28 -12.80 -11.90
CA TRP A 17 7.66 -14.18 -11.62
C TRP A 17 9.10 -14.30 -11.11
N ASP A 18 9.91 -13.28 -11.33
CA ASP A 18 11.30 -13.24 -10.90
C ASP A 18 11.46 -12.61 -9.51
N TYR A 19 10.37 -12.17 -8.88
CA TYR A 19 10.44 -11.56 -7.56
C TYR A 19 10.80 -12.60 -6.50
N PRO A 20 11.56 -12.19 -5.47
CA PRO A 20 12.09 -13.11 -4.50
C PRO A 20 11.04 -13.69 -3.56
N ARG A 21 11.38 -14.84 -3.01
CA ARG A 21 10.65 -15.46 -1.90
C ARG A 21 11.64 -15.70 -0.77
N PRO A 22 11.44 -15.13 0.43
CA PRO A 22 10.28 -14.30 0.84
C PRO A 22 10.22 -12.98 0.07
N PRO A 23 9.08 -12.27 0.16
CA PRO A 23 8.91 -10.98 -0.51
C PRO A 23 10.01 -10.00 -0.11
N ARG A 24 10.43 -9.18 -1.07
CA ARG A 24 11.44 -8.16 -0.82
C ARG A 24 10.80 -6.80 -0.63
N ASN A 25 11.29 -6.09 0.37
CA ASN A 25 10.85 -4.75 0.70
C ASN A 25 11.94 -3.77 0.27
N GLU A 26 11.62 -2.81 -0.60
CA GLU A 26 12.59 -1.82 -1.04
C GLU A 26 11.97 -0.44 -1.11
N ARG A 27 12.79 0.57 -0.83
CA ARG A 27 12.36 1.96 -0.88
C ARG A 27 12.14 2.40 -2.32
N SER A 28 11.04 3.13 -2.56
CA SER A 28 10.73 3.70 -3.85
C SER A 28 10.69 5.22 -3.78
N LEU A 29 11.29 5.87 -4.77
CA LEU A 29 11.25 7.32 -4.91
C LEU A 29 10.24 7.78 -5.96
N LYS A 30 9.49 6.86 -6.54
CA LYS A 30 8.40 7.21 -7.46
C LYS A 30 7.32 7.96 -6.71
N GLN A 31 6.75 8.96 -7.36
CA GLN A 31 5.61 9.66 -6.79
C GLN A 31 4.35 8.81 -6.94
N ILE A 32 3.70 8.57 -5.82
CA ILE A 32 2.44 7.82 -5.75
C ILE A 32 1.36 8.79 -5.30
N LYS A 33 0.23 8.76 -5.99
CA LYS A 33 -0.92 9.61 -5.66
C LYS A 33 -2.16 8.74 -5.58
N ILE A 34 -2.92 8.91 -4.51
CA ILE A 34 -4.20 8.24 -4.29
C ILE A 34 -5.28 9.28 -4.39
N VAL A 35 -6.21 9.07 -5.32
CA VAL A 35 -7.33 10.00 -5.54
C VAL A 35 -8.64 9.25 -5.40
N PHE A 36 -9.58 9.84 -4.66
CA PHE A 36 -10.91 9.28 -4.51
C PHE A 36 -11.93 10.41 -4.44
N ASN A 37 -12.98 10.29 -5.22
CA ASN A 37 -14.06 11.29 -5.28
C ASN A 37 -13.50 12.72 -5.51
N GLU A 38 -12.52 12.81 -6.42
CA GLU A 38 -11.86 14.06 -6.81
C GLU A 38 -11.00 14.68 -5.70
N VAL A 39 -10.75 13.95 -4.62
CA VAL A 39 -9.91 14.41 -3.51
C VAL A 39 -8.62 13.61 -3.49
N ILE A 40 -7.50 14.30 -3.34
CA ILE A 40 -6.20 13.63 -3.14
C ILE A 40 -6.14 13.15 -1.69
N ILE A 41 -6.14 11.83 -1.52
CA ILE A 41 -6.11 11.20 -0.20
C ILE A 41 -4.68 11.06 0.30
N ALA A 42 -3.75 10.77 -0.62
CA ALA A 42 -2.35 10.58 -0.28
C ALA A 42 -1.49 10.98 -1.46
N GLN A 43 -0.28 11.47 -1.15
CA GLN A 43 0.72 11.78 -2.16
C GLN A 43 2.08 11.64 -1.52
N SER A 44 2.93 10.80 -2.09
CA SER A 44 4.22 10.50 -1.46
C SER A 44 5.27 10.12 -2.50
N SER A 45 6.52 10.52 -2.22
CA SER A 45 7.69 10.01 -2.93
C SER A 45 8.58 9.21 -1.97
N ASN A 46 8.04 8.78 -0.85
CA ASN A 46 8.76 8.06 0.22
C ASN A 46 8.09 6.74 0.55
N THR A 47 7.67 6.00 -0.47
CA THR A 47 6.98 4.73 -0.25
C THR A 47 7.97 3.59 -0.14
N TYR A 48 7.51 2.47 0.42
CA TYR A 48 8.18 1.19 0.29
C TYR A 48 7.41 0.32 -0.69
N ARG A 49 8.15 -0.34 -1.58
CA ARG A 49 7.60 -1.24 -2.57
C ARG A 49 7.87 -2.66 -2.11
N VAL A 50 6.82 -3.47 -1.98
CA VAL A 50 6.96 -4.87 -1.61
C VAL A 50 6.80 -5.72 -2.86
N LEU A 51 7.80 -6.56 -3.12
CA LEU A 51 7.86 -7.41 -4.31
C LEU A 51 7.59 -8.84 -3.90
N GLU A 52 6.46 -9.38 -4.38
CA GLU A 52 6.08 -10.77 -4.14
C GLU A 52 5.94 -11.49 -5.46
N THR A 53 6.40 -12.76 -5.52
CA THR A 53 6.31 -13.56 -6.74
C THR A 53 4.87 -13.61 -7.25
N SER A 54 4.70 -13.44 -8.55
CA SER A 54 3.42 -13.47 -9.27
C SER A 54 2.43 -12.37 -8.90
N HIS A 55 2.88 -11.32 -8.17
CA HIS A 55 2.04 -10.19 -7.82
C HIS A 55 2.68 -8.89 -8.32
N PRO A 56 1.89 -7.91 -8.76
CA PRO A 56 2.42 -6.58 -9.05
C PRO A 56 3.02 -5.96 -7.79
N PRO A 57 3.97 -5.03 -7.91
CA PRO A 57 4.49 -4.33 -6.75
C PRO A 57 3.38 -3.64 -5.97
N VAL A 58 3.44 -3.74 -4.64
CA VAL A 58 2.51 -3.06 -3.74
C VAL A 58 3.26 -1.94 -3.05
N TYR A 59 2.70 -0.74 -3.08
CA TYR A 59 3.31 0.46 -2.50
C TYR A 59 2.68 0.77 -1.15
N TYR A 60 3.54 0.90 -0.14
CA TYR A 60 3.14 1.25 1.22
C TYR A 60 3.52 2.70 1.48
N ILE A 61 2.55 3.51 1.85
CA ILE A 61 2.67 4.95 1.96
C ILE A 61 2.79 5.33 3.43
N PRO A 62 3.79 6.17 3.80
CA PRO A 62 3.92 6.58 5.21
C PRO A 62 2.70 7.40 5.66
N PRO A 63 2.26 7.22 6.93
CA PRO A 63 1.06 7.90 7.43
C PRO A 63 1.12 9.42 7.30
N GLU A 64 2.30 10.02 7.43
CA GLU A 64 2.46 11.47 7.34
C GLU A 64 2.13 12.04 5.96
N ASP A 65 2.13 11.19 4.92
CA ASP A 65 1.80 11.60 3.57
C ASP A 65 0.35 11.27 3.19
N ILE A 66 -0.47 10.90 4.17
CA ILE A 66 -1.86 10.49 3.98
C ILE A 66 -2.77 11.41 4.78
N LYS A 67 -3.90 11.79 4.18
CA LYS A 67 -4.94 12.51 4.89
C LYS A 67 -5.78 11.51 5.70
N LEU A 68 -5.33 11.22 6.91
CA LEU A 68 -5.92 10.16 7.73
C LEU A 68 -7.37 10.44 8.13
N GLU A 69 -7.83 11.69 8.05
CA GLU A 69 -9.22 12.03 8.34
C GLU A 69 -10.21 11.33 7.42
N TYR A 70 -9.76 10.88 6.25
CA TYR A 70 -10.61 10.14 5.30
C TYR A 70 -10.58 8.63 5.52
N LEU A 71 -9.73 8.15 6.43
CA LEU A 71 -9.59 6.72 6.69
C LEU A 71 -10.21 6.39 8.05
N LYS A 72 -11.06 5.37 8.05
CA LYS A 72 -11.71 4.89 9.27
C LYS A 72 -11.26 3.48 9.58
N PRO A 73 -10.67 3.23 10.75
CA PRO A 73 -10.24 1.88 11.11
C PRO A 73 -11.41 0.90 11.13
N VAL A 74 -11.15 -0.31 10.66
CA VAL A 74 -12.12 -1.41 10.72
C VAL A 74 -11.76 -2.31 11.88
N ALA A 75 -12.65 -2.41 12.86
CA ALA A 75 -12.32 -3.07 14.12
C ALA A 75 -12.24 -4.59 14.02
N SER A 76 -13.00 -5.22 13.13
CA SER A 76 -13.21 -6.66 13.15
C SER A 76 -12.61 -7.43 11.99
N ASN A 77 -12.20 -6.76 10.93
CA ASN A 77 -11.72 -7.44 9.73
C ASN A 77 -10.20 -7.43 9.70
N LYS A 78 -9.59 -8.61 9.74
CA LYS A 78 -8.14 -8.77 9.71
C LYS A 78 -7.78 -9.98 8.87
N SER A 79 -6.60 -9.96 8.27
CA SER A 79 -6.09 -11.11 7.54
C SER A 79 -4.64 -11.35 7.92
N PHE A 80 -4.18 -12.58 7.72
CA PHE A 80 -2.83 -12.99 8.07
C PHE A 80 -2.00 -13.17 6.80
N CYS A 81 -0.78 -12.62 6.83
CA CYS A 81 0.24 -12.88 5.82
C CYS A 81 1.44 -13.51 6.53
N GLU A 82 1.84 -14.71 6.13
CA GLU A 82 2.94 -15.40 6.79
C GLU A 82 4.26 -14.64 6.74
N TRP A 83 4.44 -13.78 5.73
CA TRP A 83 5.65 -13.00 5.58
C TRP A 83 5.61 -11.69 6.36
N LYS A 84 4.45 -11.03 6.42
CA LYS A 84 4.33 -9.65 6.93
C LYS A 84 3.61 -9.54 8.27
N GLY A 85 2.79 -10.51 8.63
CA GLY A 85 2.04 -10.49 9.89
C GLY A 85 0.54 -10.32 9.67
N ILE A 86 -0.14 -9.75 10.65
CA ILE A 86 -1.60 -9.57 10.60
C ILE A 86 -1.91 -8.20 10.05
N ALA A 87 -2.65 -8.15 8.93
CA ALA A 87 -3.10 -6.91 8.34
C ALA A 87 -4.38 -6.42 9.00
N ALA A 88 -4.46 -5.12 9.22
CA ALA A 88 -5.68 -4.44 9.60
C ALA A 88 -6.13 -3.56 8.43
N TYR A 89 -7.39 -3.15 8.43
CA TYR A 89 -7.99 -2.47 7.29
C TYR A 89 -8.54 -1.11 7.65
N TYR A 90 -8.62 -0.25 6.61
CA TYR A 90 -9.32 1.03 6.68
C TYR A 90 -10.45 1.06 5.66
N ASN A 91 -11.56 1.67 6.06
CA ASN A 91 -12.55 2.15 5.11
C ASN A 91 -12.15 3.56 4.68
N LEU A 92 -12.44 3.90 3.44
CA LEU A 92 -12.17 5.22 2.89
C LEU A 92 -13.50 5.93 2.70
N GLN A 93 -13.64 7.13 3.27
CA GLN A 93 -14.86 7.92 3.12
C GLN A 93 -14.52 9.37 2.80
N VAL A 94 -15.10 9.87 1.70
CA VAL A 94 -15.03 11.27 1.31
C VAL A 94 -16.48 11.70 1.03
N GLU A 95 -16.98 12.61 1.84
CA GLU A 95 -18.35 13.07 1.79
C GLU A 95 -19.34 11.89 1.90
N ASP A 96 -20.18 11.69 0.89
CA ASP A 96 -21.19 10.62 0.90
C ASP A 96 -20.71 9.31 0.23
N ARG A 97 -19.46 9.27 -0.22
CA ARG A 97 -18.90 8.08 -0.85
C ARG A 97 -17.98 7.33 0.10
N GLU A 98 -18.21 6.03 0.18
CA GLU A 98 -17.42 5.16 1.05
C GLU A 98 -17.00 3.90 0.31
N VAL A 99 -15.75 3.46 0.55
CA VAL A 99 -15.24 2.16 0.08
C VAL A 99 -14.84 1.36 1.29
N ILE A 100 -15.48 0.22 1.47
CA ILE A 100 -15.20 -0.69 2.59
C ILE A 100 -13.91 -1.45 2.30
N ASN A 101 -13.03 -1.55 3.30
CA ASN A 101 -11.76 -2.24 3.20
C ASN A 101 -10.92 -1.74 2.03
N ALA A 102 -10.86 -0.42 1.87
CA ALA A 102 -10.18 0.22 0.73
C ALA A 102 -8.66 0.17 0.85
N ALA A 103 -8.15 0.02 2.08
CA ALA A 103 -6.72 0.05 2.36
C ALA A 103 -6.39 -0.90 3.49
N TRP A 104 -5.10 -1.25 3.59
CA TRP A 104 -4.64 -2.12 4.69
C TRP A 104 -3.29 -1.64 5.20
N TYR A 105 -2.95 -2.08 6.41
CA TYR A 105 -1.69 -1.75 7.06
C TYR A 105 -1.32 -2.86 8.04
N TYR A 106 -0.05 -2.88 8.43
CA TYR A 106 0.46 -3.85 9.39
C TYR A 106 0.91 -3.12 10.65
N PRO A 107 0.09 -3.13 11.73
CA PRO A 107 0.46 -2.44 12.97
C PRO A 107 1.61 -3.12 13.71
N GLN A 108 1.76 -4.43 13.51
CA GLN A 108 2.84 -5.20 14.12
C GLN A 108 3.40 -6.17 13.07
N PRO A 109 4.16 -5.67 12.10
CA PRO A 109 4.71 -6.53 11.06
C PRO A 109 5.80 -7.44 11.62
N THR A 110 6.12 -8.50 10.88
CA THR A 110 7.25 -9.35 11.21
C THR A 110 8.54 -8.52 11.15
N ALA A 111 9.61 -9.07 11.74
CA ALA A 111 10.88 -8.36 11.85
C ALA A 111 11.42 -7.88 10.49
N GLU A 112 11.25 -8.68 9.44
CA GLU A 112 11.73 -8.34 8.11
C GLU A 112 10.98 -7.19 7.46
N PHE A 113 9.77 -6.89 7.95
CA PHE A 113 8.92 -5.84 7.38
C PHE A 113 8.67 -4.69 8.35
N THR A 114 9.51 -4.52 9.35
CA THR A 114 9.38 -3.46 10.34
C THR A 114 9.34 -2.07 9.70
N THR A 115 10.01 -1.89 8.56
CA THR A 115 10.04 -0.59 7.88
C THR A 115 8.68 -0.15 7.36
N ILE A 116 7.74 -1.08 7.15
CA ILE A 116 6.40 -0.73 6.68
C ILE A 116 5.37 -0.65 7.81
N LYS A 117 5.83 -0.69 9.08
CA LYS A 117 4.92 -0.58 10.22
C LYS A 117 4.05 0.66 10.07
N ASP A 118 2.72 0.46 10.14
CA ASP A 118 1.70 1.49 10.02
C ASP A 118 1.65 2.22 8.67
N TYR A 119 2.50 1.85 7.72
CA TYR A 119 2.37 2.33 6.35
C TYR A 119 1.13 1.73 5.72
N VAL A 120 0.50 2.47 4.82
CA VAL A 120 -0.82 2.10 4.27
C VAL A 120 -0.71 1.79 2.79
N ALA A 121 -1.29 0.66 2.40
CA ALA A 121 -1.44 0.28 0.99
C ALA A 121 -2.92 0.37 0.62
N PHE A 122 -3.19 0.79 -0.61
CA PHE A 122 -4.55 0.97 -1.10
C PHE A 122 -4.83 0.00 -2.24
N TYR A 123 -6.05 -0.52 -2.28
CA TYR A 123 -6.50 -1.27 -3.45
C TYR A 123 -6.69 -0.34 -4.64
N PRO A 124 -6.37 -0.81 -5.87
CA PRO A 124 -6.55 0.01 -7.07
C PRO A 124 -8.00 0.30 -7.40
#